data_de55fb353e382e541c928b95c126415a
#
_entry.id   de55fb353e382e541c928b95c126415a
#
_cell.length_a   1.000
_cell.length_b   1.000
_cell.length_c   1.000
_cell.angle_alpha   90.00
_cell.angle_beta   90.00
_cell.angle_gamma   90.00
#
_symmetry.space_group_name_H-M   'P 1'
#
loop_
_entity.id
_entity.type
_entity.pdbx_description
1 polymer ?
#
loop_
_entity_poly.entity_id
_entity_poly.type
_entity_poly.pdbx_seq_one_letter_code
_entity_poly.pdbx_strand_id
1 'polypeptide(L)'
;NDNKDERKRMPWILLLTIGLIVFNLYGLYMRYLILNLVGTIAILCVLYILLQVEGKNTGYWYKLFRAGTYLILLGLAFEAYEGGIRKDPSTYSYYFLASGLAFMAMIAFSIMCDIYSWSRLTRPLEYAGQNPMIAYVSTQLVVLPLLNLAGLGTYLSYLDQNAWLGFLRGVIITSLALLITI
;
A
#
# COMPACT_ATOMS: atom_id res chain seq x y z
N ASN A 1 -2.68 22.27 24.82
CA ASN A 1 -3.62 21.14 24.83
C ASN A 1 -3.75 20.48 23.45
N ASP A 2 -3.67 21.23 22.35
CA ASP A 2 -3.87 20.70 20.99
C ASP A 2 -2.88 19.56 20.59
N ASN A 3 -1.63 19.68 20.96
CA ASN A 3 -0.58 18.69 20.62
C ASN A 3 -0.78 17.32 21.31
N LYS A 4 -1.46 17.25 22.45
CA LYS A 4 -1.74 15.97 23.13
C LYS A 4 -2.92 15.25 22.53
N ASP A 5 -3.94 15.98 22.10
CA ASP A 5 -5.13 15.39 21.48
C ASP A 5 -4.86 14.96 20.04
N GLU A 6 -4.04 15.69 19.31
CA GLU A 6 -3.51 15.29 18.00
C GLU A 6 -2.77 13.96 18.10
N ARG A 7 -1.82 13.82 19.03
CA ARG A 7 -1.03 12.60 19.21
C ARG A 7 -1.85 11.36 19.62
N LYS A 8 -3.00 11.55 20.30
CA LYS A 8 -3.90 10.46 20.67
C LYS A 8 -4.72 9.92 19.49
N ARG A 9 -4.97 10.73 18.46
CA ARG A 9 -5.78 10.34 17.29
C ARG A 9 -4.94 9.68 16.19
N MET A 10 -3.66 10.01 16.10
CA MET A 10 -2.75 9.50 15.07
C MET A 10 -2.72 7.97 14.96
N PRO A 11 -2.66 7.19 16.06
CA PRO A 11 -2.69 5.74 15.96
C PRO A 11 -4.00 5.22 15.35
N TRP A 12 -5.12 5.88 15.61
CA TRP A 12 -6.41 5.51 15.03
C TRP A 12 -6.48 5.83 13.54
N ILE A 13 -5.98 6.98 13.11
CA ILE A 13 -5.91 7.35 11.69
C ILE A 13 -4.98 6.36 10.96
N LEU A 14 -3.82 6.05 11.52
CA LEU A 14 -2.88 5.08 10.94
C LEU A 14 -3.53 3.69 10.82
N LEU A 15 -4.15 3.20 11.89
CA LEU A 15 -4.80 1.88 11.92
C LEU A 15 -5.95 1.81 10.91
N LEU A 16 -6.80 2.83 10.85
CA LEU A 16 -7.92 2.88 9.92
C LEU A 16 -7.44 2.99 8.47
N THR A 17 -6.38 3.74 8.21
CA THR A 17 -5.83 3.89 6.85
C THR A 17 -5.23 2.58 6.35
N ILE A 18 -4.44 1.90 7.19
CA ILE A 18 -3.91 0.56 6.89
C ILE A 18 -5.06 -0.45 6.79
N GLY A 19 -6.02 -0.39 7.72
CA GLY A 19 -7.21 -1.23 7.71
C GLY A 19 -8.04 -1.06 6.44
N LEU A 20 -8.20 0.16 5.94
CA LEU A 20 -8.87 0.45 4.67
C LEU A 20 -8.18 -0.25 3.49
N ILE A 21 -6.85 -0.18 3.44
CA ILE A 21 -6.06 -0.81 2.37
C ILE A 21 -6.26 -2.33 2.41
N VAL A 22 -6.06 -2.94 3.58
CA VAL A 22 -6.19 -4.40 3.75
C VAL A 22 -7.62 -4.86 3.48
N PHE A 23 -8.62 -4.11 3.96
CA PHE A 23 -10.03 -4.41 3.75
C PHE A 23 -10.41 -4.40 2.26
N ASN A 24 -9.96 -3.38 1.52
CA ASN A 24 -10.21 -3.32 0.08
C ASN A 24 -9.50 -4.45 -0.67
N LEU A 25 -8.22 -4.74 -0.36
CA LEU A 25 -7.49 -5.84 -0.99
C LEU A 25 -8.21 -7.19 -0.75
N TYR A 26 -8.64 -7.45 0.49
CA TYR A 26 -9.34 -8.69 0.84
C TYR A 26 -10.74 -8.76 0.21
N GLY A 27 -11.53 -7.68 0.31
CA GLY A 27 -12.89 -7.62 -0.23
C GLY A 27 -12.94 -7.79 -1.74
N LEU A 28 -11.97 -7.20 -2.45
CA LEU A 28 -11.83 -7.36 -3.89
C LEU A 28 -11.33 -8.74 -4.30
N TYR A 29 -10.40 -9.31 -3.54
CA TYR A 29 -9.93 -10.69 -3.77
C TYR A 29 -11.08 -11.70 -3.62
N MET A 30 -11.91 -11.55 -2.59
CA MET A 30 -13.08 -12.41 -2.35
C MET A 30 -14.30 -12.02 -3.18
N ARG A 31 -14.23 -10.91 -3.96
CA ARG A 31 -15.34 -10.41 -4.79
C ARG A 31 -16.61 -10.06 -4.02
N TYR A 32 -16.49 -9.65 -2.78
CA TYR A 32 -17.60 -9.14 -1.96
C TYR A 32 -17.90 -7.67 -2.29
N LEU A 33 -18.37 -7.37 -3.51
CA LEU A 33 -18.48 -6.01 -4.04
C LEU A 33 -19.30 -5.08 -3.13
N ILE A 34 -20.52 -5.51 -2.75
CA ILE A 34 -21.43 -4.69 -1.93
C ILE A 34 -20.86 -4.49 -0.52
N LEU A 35 -20.36 -5.55 0.11
CA LEU A 35 -19.79 -5.48 1.45
C LEU A 35 -18.53 -4.59 1.46
N ASN A 36 -17.70 -4.72 0.42
CA ASN A 36 -16.49 -3.91 0.26
C ASN A 36 -16.85 -2.43 0.06
N LEU A 37 -17.85 -2.11 -0.77
CA LEU A 37 -18.28 -0.74 -0.99
C LEU A 37 -18.83 -0.11 0.29
N VAL A 38 -19.74 -0.78 0.98
CA VAL A 38 -20.36 -0.28 2.22
C VAL A 38 -19.30 -0.12 3.32
N GLY A 39 -18.46 -1.13 3.52
CA GLY A 39 -17.37 -1.08 4.51
C GLY A 39 -16.36 0.02 4.20
N THR A 40 -15.98 0.20 2.94
CA THR A 40 -15.10 1.28 2.50
C THR A 40 -15.69 2.65 2.80
N ILE A 41 -16.97 2.87 2.47
CA ILE A 41 -17.66 4.14 2.77
C ILE A 41 -17.70 4.38 4.28
N ALA A 42 -18.01 3.37 5.09
CA ALA A 42 -18.03 3.50 6.54
C ALA A 42 -16.65 3.90 7.11
N ILE A 43 -15.57 3.24 6.68
CA ILE A 43 -14.20 3.58 7.12
C ILE A 43 -13.82 4.99 6.65
N LEU A 44 -14.14 5.37 5.41
CA LEU A 44 -13.87 6.70 4.88
C LEU A 44 -14.62 7.80 5.65
N CYS A 45 -15.88 7.56 6.06
CA CYS A 45 -16.63 8.50 6.90
C CYS A 45 -15.96 8.70 8.27
N VAL A 46 -15.50 7.63 8.91
CA VAL A 46 -14.80 7.72 10.19
C VAL A 46 -13.46 8.47 10.02
N LEU A 47 -12.70 8.16 8.98
CA LEU A 47 -11.44 8.88 8.67
C LEU A 47 -11.70 10.37 8.39
N TYR A 48 -12.78 10.69 7.68
CA TYR A 48 -13.17 12.08 7.43
C TYR A 48 -13.39 12.87 8.72
N ILE A 49 -14.13 12.30 9.67
CA ILE A 49 -14.39 12.91 10.97
C ILE A 49 -13.09 13.12 11.77
N LEU A 50 -12.20 12.12 11.76
CA LEU A 50 -10.92 12.19 12.47
C LEU A 50 -9.96 13.22 11.86
N LEU A 51 -9.99 13.40 10.54
CA LEU A 51 -9.13 14.35 9.81
C LEU A 51 -9.67 15.79 9.79
N GLN A 52 -10.93 16.03 10.13
CA GLN A 52 -11.49 17.40 10.19
C GLN A 52 -10.97 18.22 11.35
N VAL A 53 -10.37 17.60 12.36
CA VAL A 53 -9.87 18.30 13.55
C VAL A 53 -8.52 18.92 13.25
N GLU A 54 -8.41 20.22 13.43
CA GLU A 54 -7.25 21.05 13.11
C GLU A 54 -5.95 20.57 13.78
N GLY A 55 -4.90 20.43 12.99
CA GLY A 55 -3.53 20.12 13.39
C GLY A 55 -2.53 20.64 12.36
N LYS A 56 -1.26 20.68 12.70
CA LYS A 56 -0.19 21.29 11.89
C LYS A 56 -0.03 20.68 10.50
N ASN A 57 -0.29 19.38 10.34
CA ASN A 57 -0.17 18.63 9.08
C ASN A 57 -1.52 18.20 8.49
N THR A 58 -2.62 18.42 9.18
CA THR A 58 -3.96 17.98 8.79
C THR A 58 -4.42 18.56 7.44
N GLY A 59 -4.00 19.76 7.08
CA GLY A 59 -4.35 20.36 5.79
C GLY A 59 -3.79 19.59 4.59
N TYR A 60 -2.58 19.03 4.71
CA TYR A 60 -1.97 18.19 3.66
C TYR A 60 -2.63 16.81 3.60
N TRP A 61 -2.79 16.14 4.75
CA TRP A 61 -3.44 14.83 4.82
C TRP A 61 -4.90 14.88 4.36
N TYR A 62 -5.60 15.96 4.67
CA TYR A 62 -6.97 16.15 4.21
C TYR A 62 -7.07 16.25 2.67
N LYS A 63 -6.13 16.94 2.03
CA LYS A 63 -6.07 17.01 0.55
C LYS A 63 -5.81 15.64 -0.08
N LEU A 64 -4.82 14.90 0.46
CA LEU A 64 -4.53 13.53 0.02
C LEU A 64 -5.72 12.60 0.27
N PHE A 65 -6.36 12.72 1.42
CA PHE A 65 -7.55 11.94 1.77
C PHE A 65 -8.70 12.18 0.79
N ARG A 66 -9.00 13.45 0.47
CA ARG A 66 -10.03 13.77 -0.52
C ARG A 66 -9.72 13.14 -1.88
N ALA A 67 -8.51 13.35 -2.38
CA ALA A 67 -8.12 12.78 -3.67
C ALA A 67 -8.21 11.26 -3.65
N GLY A 68 -7.68 10.60 -2.61
CA GLY A 68 -7.76 9.15 -2.43
C GLY A 68 -9.20 8.64 -2.35
N THR A 69 -10.06 9.33 -1.60
CA THR A 69 -11.49 8.97 -1.48
C THR A 69 -12.20 8.98 -2.84
N TYR A 70 -12.03 10.04 -3.63
CA TYR A 70 -12.63 10.11 -4.96
C TYR A 70 -12.14 8.99 -5.87
N LEU A 71 -10.85 8.70 -5.86
CA LEU A 71 -10.27 7.65 -6.69
C LEU A 71 -10.72 6.25 -6.25
N ILE A 72 -10.80 5.97 -4.94
CA ILE A 72 -11.29 4.69 -4.44
C ILE A 72 -12.76 4.49 -4.84
N LEU A 73 -13.62 5.48 -4.63
CA LEU A 73 -15.04 5.38 -4.98
C LEU A 73 -15.24 5.22 -6.49
N LEU A 74 -14.49 5.97 -7.32
CA LEU A 74 -14.50 5.77 -8.76
C LEU A 74 -14.02 4.38 -9.16
N GLY A 75 -12.94 3.89 -8.56
CA GLY A 75 -12.42 2.55 -8.83
C GLY A 75 -13.43 1.46 -8.52
N LEU A 76 -14.11 1.55 -7.37
CA LEU A 76 -15.16 0.60 -6.98
C LEU A 76 -16.41 0.71 -7.88
N ALA A 77 -16.76 1.92 -8.32
CA ALA A 77 -17.86 2.12 -9.27
C ALA A 77 -17.55 1.48 -10.63
N PHE A 78 -16.35 1.71 -11.18
CA PHE A 78 -15.94 1.11 -12.44
C PHE A 78 -15.81 -0.40 -12.36
N GLU A 79 -15.39 -0.96 -11.22
CA GLU A 79 -15.31 -2.41 -11.03
C GLU A 79 -16.66 -3.10 -11.27
N ALA A 80 -17.76 -2.48 -10.83
CA ALA A 80 -19.11 -3.01 -11.02
C ALA A 80 -19.48 -3.20 -12.51
N TYR A 81 -18.93 -2.35 -13.39
CA TYR A 81 -19.17 -2.41 -14.83
C TYR A 81 -18.16 -3.27 -15.59
N GLU A 82 -16.89 -3.29 -15.15
CA GLU A 82 -15.81 -3.98 -15.85
C GLU A 82 -15.71 -5.47 -15.49
N GLY A 83 -16.49 -5.93 -14.51
CA GLY A 83 -16.54 -7.34 -14.12
C GLY A 83 -15.29 -7.86 -13.42
N GLY A 84 -14.49 -6.95 -12.86
CA GLY A 84 -13.32 -7.25 -12.03
C GLY A 84 -12.10 -6.43 -12.38
N ILE A 85 -11.24 -6.26 -11.38
CA ILE A 85 -9.99 -5.52 -11.51
C ILE A 85 -8.93 -6.40 -12.16
N ARG A 86 -8.39 -5.97 -13.29
CA ARG A 86 -7.34 -6.67 -14.02
C ARG A 86 -6.18 -5.73 -14.31
N LYS A 87 -4.96 -6.28 -14.23
CA LYS A 87 -3.75 -5.57 -14.63
C LYS A 87 -3.46 -5.77 -16.12
N ASP A 88 -3.72 -6.97 -16.64
CA ASP A 88 -3.43 -7.34 -18.03
C ASP A 88 -4.67 -8.04 -18.67
N PRO A 89 -5.38 -7.39 -19.61
CA PRO A 89 -5.34 -5.97 -19.98
C PRO A 89 -5.85 -5.07 -18.84
N SER A 90 -5.22 -3.90 -18.70
CA SER A 90 -5.50 -3.01 -17.59
C SER A 90 -6.91 -2.43 -17.67
N THR A 91 -7.66 -2.54 -16.57
CA THR A 91 -8.99 -1.92 -16.40
C THR A 91 -8.87 -0.50 -15.82
N TYR A 92 -9.85 0.36 -16.07
CA TYR A 92 -9.90 1.70 -15.46
C TYR A 92 -10.06 1.61 -13.93
N SER A 93 -10.84 0.64 -13.45
CA SER A 93 -10.99 0.34 -12.02
C SER A 93 -9.64 0.08 -11.34
N TYR A 94 -8.71 -0.64 -12.02
CA TYR A 94 -7.37 -0.89 -11.50
C TYR A 94 -6.60 0.40 -11.27
N TYR A 95 -6.57 1.32 -12.25
CA TYR A 95 -5.83 2.57 -12.13
C TYR A 95 -6.39 3.47 -11.04
N PHE A 96 -7.71 3.66 -11.01
CA PHE A 96 -8.34 4.51 -10.01
C PHE A 96 -8.17 3.96 -8.59
N LEU A 97 -8.42 2.66 -8.40
CA LEU A 97 -8.31 2.05 -7.09
C LEU A 97 -6.86 2.02 -6.60
N ALA A 98 -5.91 1.59 -7.44
CA ALA A 98 -4.50 1.55 -7.08
C ALA A 98 -3.97 2.94 -6.70
N SER A 99 -4.33 3.98 -7.47
CA SER A 99 -3.97 5.36 -7.16
C SER A 99 -4.61 5.85 -5.87
N GLY A 100 -5.88 5.54 -5.64
CA GLY A 100 -6.58 5.91 -4.42
C GLY A 100 -5.98 5.27 -3.17
N LEU A 101 -5.68 3.96 -3.23
CA LEU A 101 -5.00 3.24 -2.15
C LEU A 101 -3.57 3.76 -1.93
N ALA A 102 -2.86 4.18 -3.00
CA ALA A 102 -1.55 4.80 -2.88
C ALA A 102 -1.61 6.13 -2.10
N PHE A 103 -2.61 6.99 -2.34
CA PHE A 103 -2.80 8.20 -1.53
C PHE A 103 -3.06 7.89 -0.06
N MET A 104 -3.84 6.85 0.25
CA MET A 104 -4.04 6.40 1.62
C MET A 104 -2.73 5.88 2.24
N ALA A 105 -1.94 5.11 1.49
CA ALA A 105 -0.63 4.66 1.93
C ALA A 105 0.33 5.83 2.20
N MET A 106 0.30 6.90 1.38
CA MET A 106 1.09 8.11 1.62
C MET A 106 0.73 8.79 2.95
N ILE A 107 -0.56 8.83 3.32
CA ILE A 107 -0.98 9.36 4.63
C ILE A 107 -0.41 8.48 5.74
N ALA A 108 -0.51 7.16 5.64
CA ALA A 108 0.02 6.24 6.63
C ALA A 108 1.55 6.39 6.80
N PHE A 109 2.30 6.47 5.69
CA PHE A 109 3.75 6.68 5.73
C PHE A 109 4.12 8.04 6.30
N SER A 110 3.41 9.12 5.95
CA SER A 110 3.64 10.45 6.53
C SER A 110 3.45 10.43 8.05
N ILE A 111 2.41 9.77 8.57
CA ILE A 111 2.20 9.62 10.01
C ILE A 111 3.35 8.83 10.66
N MET A 112 3.79 7.74 10.03
CA MET A 112 4.89 6.91 10.54
C MET A 112 6.21 7.68 10.58
N CYS A 113 6.52 8.48 9.56
CA CYS A 113 7.75 9.25 9.47
C CYS A 113 7.71 10.50 10.35
N ASP A 114 6.65 11.31 10.25
CA ASP A 114 6.61 12.64 10.85
C ASP A 114 6.30 12.60 12.34
N ILE A 115 5.47 11.65 12.77
CA ILE A 115 5.01 11.57 14.17
C ILE A 115 5.75 10.52 14.97
N TYR A 116 5.91 9.32 14.42
CA TYR A 116 6.57 8.22 15.13
C TYR A 116 8.07 8.16 14.89
N SER A 117 8.62 8.94 13.93
CA SER A 117 10.04 8.98 13.57
C SER A 117 10.65 7.56 13.35
N TRP A 118 9.89 6.66 12.73
CA TRP A 118 10.31 5.28 12.46
C TRP A 118 11.33 5.22 11.30
N SER A 119 12.37 6.04 11.42
CA SER A 119 13.41 6.17 10.38
C SER A 119 14.08 4.85 9.99
N ARG A 120 14.16 3.88 10.91
CA ARG A 120 14.77 2.57 10.61
C ARG A 120 13.96 1.74 9.61
N LEU A 121 12.64 1.86 9.65
CA LEU A 121 11.73 1.13 8.75
C LEU A 121 11.57 1.86 7.41
N THR A 122 11.61 3.19 7.42
CA THR A 122 11.35 4.01 6.24
C THR A 122 12.59 4.28 5.39
N ARG A 123 13.81 4.29 5.98
CA ARG A 123 15.07 4.49 5.24
C ARG A 123 15.26 3.56 4.03
N PRO A 124 15.04 2.23 4.12
CA PRO A 124 15.18 1.36 2.96
C PRO A 124 14.23 1.72 1.82
N LEU A 125 12.99 2.13 2.17
CA LEU A 125 12.00 2.59 1.20
C LEU A 125 12.39 3.93 0.57
N GLU A 126 13.00 4.83 1.34
CA GLU A 126 13.53 6.10 0.86
C GLU A 126 14.63 5.89 -0.17
N TYR A 127 15.60 5.01 0.09
CA TYR A 127 16.65 4.66 -0.87
C TYR A 127 16.10 4.03 -2.15
N ALA A 128 15.15 3.11 -2.03
CA ALA A 128 14.47 2.52 -3.18
C ALA A 128 13.68 3.57 -3.99
N GLY A 129 13.07 4.54 -3.31
CA GLY A 129 12.35 5.65 -3.94
C GLY A 129 13.27 6.66 -4.63
N GLN A 130 14.50 6.85 -4.14
CA GLN A 130 15.51 7.70 -4.80
C GLN A 130 16.05 7.08 -6.10
N ASN A 131 16.12 5.74 -6.15
CA ASN A 131 16.62 5.02 -7.31
C ASN A 131 15.62 3.96 -7.81
N PRO A 132 14.42 4.35 -8.25
CA PRO A 132 13.36 3.40 -8.58
C PRO A 132 13.70 2.48 -9.76
N MET A 133 14.50 2.96 -10.72
CA MET A 133 14.97 2.15 -11.85
C MET A 133 15.89 1.03 -11.38
N ILE A 134 16.82 1.32 -10.47
CA ILE A 134 17.72 0.30 -9.91
C ILE A 134 16.92 -0.71 -9.10
N ALA A 135 16.01 -0.26 -8.24
CA ALA A 135 15.16 -1.14 -7.43
C ALA A 135 14.32 -2.09 -8.30
N TYR A 136 13.76 -1.59 -9.41
CA TYR A 136 12.94 -2.39 -10.32
C TYR A 136 13.78 -3.37 -11.14
N VAL A 137 14.88 -2.90 -11.74
CA VAL A 137 15.71 -3.67 -12.68
C VAL A 137 16.60 -4.67 -11.94
N SER A 138 17.05 -4.36 -10.70
CA SER A 138 17.94 -5.24 -9.92
C SER A 138 17.33 -6.62 -9.67
N THR A 139 16.02 -6.72 -9.50
CA THR A 139 15.34 -8.01 -9.29
C THR A 139 15.54 -8.94 -10.48
N GLN A 140 15.32 -8.43 -11.70
CA GLN A 140 15.33 -9.25 -12.90
C GLN A 140 16.72 -9.47 -13.48
N LEU A 141 17.59 -8.45 -13.45
CA LEU A 141 18.89 -8.50 -14.09
C LEU A 141 20.04 -8.92 -13.15
N VAL A 142 19.85 -8.81 -11.83
CA VAL A 142 20.90 -9.14 -10.87
C VAL A 142 20.47 -10.25 -9.93
N VAL A 143 19.39 -10.07 -9.18
CA VAL A 143 18.98 -11.01 -8.12
C VAL A 143 18.64 -12.38 -8.69
N LEU A 144 17.74 -12.46 -9.66
CA LEU A 144 17.31 -13.75 -10.23
C LEU A 144 18.44 -14.48 -10.96
N PRO A 145 19.27 -13.86 -11.82
CA PRO A 145 20.41 -14.53 -12.43
C PRO A 145 21.44 -15.01 -11.42
N LEU A 146 21.77 -14.20 -10.40
CA LEU A 146 22.71 -14.61 -9.34
C LEU A 146 22.20 -15.81 -8.54
N LEU A 147 20.93 -15.81 -8.18
CA LEU A 147 20.29 -16.94 -7.48
C LEU A 147 20.28 -18.21 -8.33
N ASN A 148 20.09 -18.09 -9.64
CA ASN A 148 20.15 -19.23 -10.56
C ASN A 148 21.59 -19.75 -10.72
N LEU A 149 22.59 -18.86 -10.83
CA LEU A 149 24.00 -19.25 -10.88
C LEU A 149 24.48 -19.91 -9.59
N ALA A 150 23.97 -19.48 -8.44
CA ALA A 150 24.24 -20.09 -7.14
C ALA A 150 23.52 -21.42 -6.91
N GLY A 151 22.72 -21.89 -7.89
CA GLY A 151 21.92 -23.12 -7.77
C GLY A 151 20.72 -22.99 -6.83
N LEU A 152 20.45 -21.80 -6.30
CA LEU A 152 19.34 -21.54 -5.37
C LEU A 152 17.99 -21.39 -6.08
N GLY A 153 17.98 -21.23 -7.40
CA GLY A 153 16.76 -21.09 -8.20
C GLY A 153 15.81 -22.29 -8.04
N THR A 154 16.36 -23.50 -7.97
CA THR A 154 15.60 -24.73 -7.78
C THR A 154 14.93 -24.77 -6.39
N TYR A 155 15.63 -24.32 -5.34
CA TYR A 155 15.05 -24.24 -4.00
C TYR A 155 13.96 -23.16 -3.88
N LEU A 156 14.13 -22.05 -4.60
CA LEU A 156 13.13 -20.99 -4.66
C LEU A 156 11.86 -21.42 -5.39
N SER A 157 11.95 -22.33 -6.39
CA SER A 157 10.78 -22.89 -7.07
C SER A 157 9.95 -23.82 -6.18
N TYR A 158 10.56 -24.50 -5.19
CA TYR A 158 9.82 -25.25 -4.19
C TYR A 158 8.95 -24.35 -3.28
N LEU A 159 9.34 -23.10 -3.11
CA LEU A 159 8.55 -22.13 -2.32
C LEU A 159 7.26 -21.69 -3.05
N ASP A 160 7.10 -21.96 -4.35
CA ASP A 160 5.88 -21.63 -5.10
C ASP A 160 4.73 -22.62 -4.85
N GLN A 161 4.98 -23.72 -4.14
CA GLN A 161 3.95 -24.75 -3.93
C GLN A 161 2.82 -24.33 -3.00
N ASN A 162 3.04 -23.34 -2.10
CA ASN A 162 2.06 -22.84 -1.17
C ASN A 162 2.04 -21.31 -1.18
N ALA A 163 0.85 -20.70 -1.03
CA ALA A 163 0.67 -19.25 -1.00
C ALA A 163 1.54 -18.54 0.05
N TRP A 164 1.72 -19.15 1.23
CA TRP A 164 2.59 -18.62 2.30
C TRP A 164 4.07 -18.69 1.96
N LEU A 165 4.50 -19.77 1.34
CA LEU A 165 5.88 -19.96 0.91
C LEU A 165 6.21 -19.02 -0.27
N GLY A 166 5.25 -18.81 -1.20
CA GLY A 166 5.37 -17.84 -2.27
C GLY A 166 5.48 -16.39 -1.76
N PHE A 167 4.73 -16.05 -0.72
CA PHE A 167 4.88 -14.76 -0.04
C PHE A 167 6.29 -14.60 0.56
N LEU A 168 6.80 -15.61 1.24
CA LEU A 168 8.13 -15.61 1.84
C LEU A 168 9.23 -15.47 0.78
N ARG A 169 9.09 -16.16 -0.35
CA ARG A 169 9.95 -15.98 -1.53
C ARG A 169 9.94 -14.53 -2.03
N GLY A 170 8.76 -13.92 -2.14
CA GLY A 170 8.61 -12.53 -2.54
C GLY A 170 9.34 -11.57 -1.59
N VAL A 171 9.22 -11.78 -0.29
CA VAL A 171 9.92 -11.00 0.75
C VAL A 171 11.44 -11.15 0.61
N ILE A 172 11.96 -12.36 0.41
CA ILE A 172 13.41 -12.61 0.25
C ILE A 172 13.94 -11.89 -0.99
N ILE A 173 13.29 -12.06 -2.14
CA ILE A 173 13.73 -11.43 -3.41
C ILE A 173 13.70 -9.90 -3.28
N THR A 174 12.63 -9.35 -2.71
CA THR A 174 12.49 -7.90 -2.51
C THR A 174 13.55 -7.36 -1.55
N SER A 175 13.85 -8.09 -0.47
CA SER A 175 14.90 -7.70 0.48
C SER A 175 16.28 -7.69 -0.16
N LEU A 176 16.59 -8.68 -1.01
CA LEU A 176 17.83 -8.71 -1.77
C LEU A 176 17.93 -7.56 -2.79
N ALA A 177 16.83 -7.25 -3.47
CA ALA A 177 16.78 -6.12 -4.39
C ALA A 177 16.98 -4.77 -3.66
N LEU A 178 16.41 -4.62 -2.46
CA LEU A 178 16.63 -3.45 -1.61
C LEU A 178 18.09 -3.34 -1.17
N LEU A 179 18.74 -4.43 -0.80
CA LEU A 179 20.17 -4.43 -0.43
C LEU A 179 21.08 -3.98 -1.57
N ILE A 180 20.71 -4.26 -2.82
CA ILE A 180 21.47 -3.80 -4.00
C ILE A 180 21.24 -2.31 -4.26
N THR A 181 20.10 -1.77 -3.83
CA THR A 181 19.72 -0.38 -4.08
C THR A 181 20.29 0.58 -3.02
N ILE A 182 20.67 0.07 -1.83
CA ILE A 182 21.27 0.82 -0.71
C ILE A 182 22.77 0.97 -0.91
#